data_cbbd52d528e438b6bd47a17438c998b1
#
_entry.id   cbbd52d528e438b6bd47a17438c998b1
#
_cell.length_a   1.000
_cell.length_b   1.000
_cell.length_c   1.000
_cell.angle_alpha   90.00
_cell.angle_beta   90.00
_cell.angle_gamma   90.00
#
_symmetry.space_group_name_H-M   'P 1'
#
loop_
_entity.id
_entity.type
_entity.pdbx_description
1 polymer ?
#
loop_
_entity_poly.entity_id
_entity_poly.type
_entity_poly.pdbx_seq_one_letter_code
_entity_poly.pdbx_strand_id
1 'polypeptide(L)'
;MSNINVLSQRYAGPEINGIFSEEGRILAERELWIAVMKAQKKLGISIPAHVIEGYEAARNDIDLDFIKQREIETKHDVKAKIEAFVKASGKDEHIHKGMTSRDLTDNVEQMQFKKASRIILGRYVSVLRHMLDCASKYQDIVLTARTHHQAAQPTLLGRRFSMWAEELLTHITGFESFLNAYPLRGIKGPVGTQFDMLTLLGSPEKVYKLETMVAQSLGFERVLDSTGQVYPRSLDYALLSQLAFMGSACENFAKGMRLMSGYELVTEGFKEGQVGSSAMPHKMNTRSAERICGFSTLIKMYTDGASRLAGDQWEEGDVSCSVVRRIVMPDALYASDGLCETTLTVLSNMGAYPVIIDREVDRYLPFLASTEILMTAIKAGVGRETAHEAIKRHAVAEAMAMRERGTAPRLADKLARDSVFKAAGITEDRIKGILADKKHFVGNAAEQIEQVTTKAAPLLDRYAQEASYEPGDIL
;
A
#
# COMPACT_ATOMS: atom_id res chain seq x y z
N MET A 1 21.99 -5.39 -25.34
CA MET A 1 20.88 -5.95 -24.56
C MET A 1 20.73 -5.06 -23.32
N SER A 2 19.63 -4.34 -23.20
CA SER A 2 19.37 -3.54 -22.00
C SER A 2 19.04 -4.52 -20.87
N ASN A 3 19.77 -4.44 -19.75
CA ASN A 3 19.38 -5.14 -18.54
C ASN A 3 18.07 -4.50 -18.06
N ILE A 4 17.00 -5.27 -18.11
CA ILE A 4 15.65 -4.78 -17.85
C ILE A 4 15.36 -4.98 -16.37
N ASN A 5 14.91 -3.93 -15.68
CA ASN A 5 14.40 -4.02 -14.32
C ASN A 5 13.12 -4.88 -14.31
N VAL A 6 13.15 -6.00 -13.60
CA VAL A 6 12.04 -6.96 -13.56
C VAL A 6 10.76 -6.36 -12.95
N LEU A 7 10.89 -5.46 -11.98
CA LEU A 7 9.73 -4.82 -11.34
C LEU A 7 9.02 -3.88 -12.33
N SER A 8 9.79 -3.04 -13.01
CA SER A 8 9.29 -2.14 -14.05
C SER A 8 8.64 -2.90 -15.20
N GLN A 9 9.27 -3.99 -15.66
CA GLN A 9 8.81 -4.68 -16.86
C GLN A 9 7.60 -5.61 -16.64
N ARG A 10 7.51 -6.23 -15.46
CA ARG A 10 6.50 -7.29 -15.24
C ARG A 10 5.36 -6.87 -14.31
N TYR A 11 5.54 -5.86 -13.50
CA TYR A 11 4.65 -5.64 -12.36
C TYR A 11 4.16 -4.20 -12.22
N ALA A 12 4.97 -3.21 -12.58
CA ALA A 12 4.55 -1.82 -12.51
C ALA A 12 3.78 -1.41 -13.77
N GLY A 13 2.73 -0.63 -13.58
CA GLY A 13 1.91 -0.09 -14.65
C GLY A 13 2.64 0.97 -15.50
N PRO A 14 2.10 1.29 -16.68
CA PRO A 14 2.73 2.23 -17.61
C PRO A 14 2.88 3.65 -17.05
N GLU A 15 1.99 4.09 -16.17
CA GLU A 15 2.03 5.42 -15.56
C GLU A 15 3.27 5.58 -14.68
N ILE A 16 3.55 4.61 -13.79
CA ILE A 16 4.73 4.62 -12.92
C ILE A 16 6.00 4.43 -13.75
N ASN A 17 5.98 3.53 -14.72
CA ASN A 17 7.11 3.32 -15.63
C ASN A 17 7.46 4.60 -16.41
N GLY A 18 6.46 5.34 -16.90
CA GLY A 18 6.65 6.60 -17.60
C GLY A 18 7.32 7.68 -16.75
N ILE A 19 7.02 7.74 -15.44
CA ILE A 19 7.63 8.71 -14.52
C ILE A 19 9.13 8.49 -14.38
N PHE A 20 9.58 7.24 -14.32
CA PHE A 20 11.00 6.89 -14.09
C PHE A 20 11.75 6.53 -15.38
N SER A 21 11.10 6.63 -16.55
CA SER A 21 11.78 6.50 -17.84
C SER A 21 12.78 7.64 -18.06
N GLU A 22 13.70 7.46 -19.00
CA GLU A 22 14.68 8.50 -19.37
C GLU A 22 13.94 9.77 -19.86
N GLU A 23 12.93 9.60 -20.70
CA GLU A 23 12.08 10.68 -21.19
C GLU A 23 11.28 11.35 -20.06
N GLY A 24 10.67 10.56 -19.15
CA GLY A 24 9.92 11.08 -18.01
C GLY A 24 10.76 11.95 -17.09
N ARG A 25 12.02 11.56 -16.87
CA ARG A 25 12.98 12.35 -16.12
C ARG A 25 13.32 13.67 -16.84
N ILE A 26 13.62 13.62 -18.14
CA ILE A 26 13.94 14.81 -18.94
C ILE A 26 12.74 15.77 -18.98
N LEU A 27 11.51 15.25 -19.09
CA LEU A 27 10.31 16.07 -19.02
C LEU A 27 10.20 16.83 -17.69
N ALA A 28 10.47 16.16 -16.57
CA ALA A 28 10.45 16.78 -15.25
C ALA A 28 11.58 17.83 -15.09
N GLU A 29 12.76 17.57 -15.64
CA GLU A 29 13.88 18.54 -15.69
C GLU A 29 13.48 19.80 -16.48
N ARG A 30 12.86 19.65 -17.64
CA ARG A 30 12.37 20.76 -18.47
C ARG A 30 11.24 21.53 -17.78
N GLU A 31 10.34 20.85 -17.10
CA GLU A 31 9.27 21.47 -16.32
C GLU A 31 9.83 22.36 -15.20
N LEU A 32 10.82 21.88 -14.45
CA LEU A 32 11.50 22.65 -13.41
C LEU A 32 12.21 23.89 -14.01
N TRP A 33 12.96 23.74 -15.10
CA TRP A 33 13.63 24.88 -15.76
C TRP A 33 12.64 25.95 -16.23
N ILE A 34 11.53 25.54 -16.84
CA ILE A 34 10.47 26.47 -17.27
C ILE A 34 9.85 27.19 -16.07
N ALA A 35 9.59 26.46 -14.97
CA ALA A 35 9.03 27.03 -13.73
C ALA A 35 9.97 28.09 -13.14
N VAL A 36 11.28 27.80 -13.04
CA VAL A 36 12.29 28.75 -12.55
C VAL A 36 12.38 29.97 -13.47
N MET A 37 12.44 29.76 -14.78
CA MET A 37 12.52 30.85 -15.77
C MET A 37 11.32 31.79 -15.71
N LYS A 38 10.11 31.25 -15.58
CA LYS A 38 8.87 32.03 -15.38
C LYS A 38 8.89 32.85 -14.09
N ALA A 39 9.37 32.24 -12.99
CA ALA A 39 9.48 32.93 -11.71
C ALA A 39 10.54 34.05 -11.78
N GLN A 40 11.70 33.79 -12.38
CA GLN A 40 12.75 34.81 -12.60
C GLN A 40 12.23 36.00 -13.40
N LYS A 41 11.49 35.76 -14.51
CA LYS A 41 10.88 36.84 -15.29
C LYS A 41 9.92 37.67 -14.45
N LYS A 42 9.04 37.06 -13.68
CA LYS A 42 8.08 37.76 -12.80
C LYS A 42 8.80 38.62 -11.73
N LEU A 43 10.00 38.24 -11.33
CA LEU A 43 10.82 38.95 -10.34
C LEU A 43 11.78 40.00 -10.92
N GLY A 44 11.71 40.25 -12.23
CA GLY A 44 12.39 41.35 -12.89
C GLY A 44 13.63 40.95 -13.69
N ILE A 45 13.91 39.65 -13.85
CA ILE A 45 14.94 39.21 -14.79
C ILE A 45 14.44 39.39 -16.22
N SER A 46 15.27 40.04 -17.05
CA SER A 46 14.93 40.28 -18.46
C SER A 46 14.96 38.99 -19.26
N ILE A 47 13.77 38.38 -19.43
CA ILE A 47 13.53 37.19 -20.24
C ILE A 47 12.37 37.51 -21.19
N PRO A 48 12.61 37.56 -22.53
CA PRO A 48 11.53 37.81 -23.49
C PRO A 48 10.42 36.76 -23.44
N ALA A 49 9.17 37.15 -23.66
CA ALA A 49 8.02 36.24 -23.60
C ALA A 49 8.16 35.08 -24.61
N HIS A 50 8.54 35.40 -25.85
CA HIS A 50 8.73 34.44 -26.93
C HIS A 50 9.79 33.36 -26.65
N VAL A 51 10.73 33.63 -25.73
CA VAL A 51 11.74 32.65 -25.29
C VAL A 51 11.06 31.60 -24.42
N ILE A 52 10.27 32.01 -23.41
CA ILE A 52 9.53 31.09 -22.55
C ILE A 52 8.58 30.23 -23.39
N GLU A 53 7.81 30.87 -24.29
CA GLU A 53 6.90 30.19 -25.22
C GLU A 53 7.62 29.14 -26.08
N GLY A 54 8.83 29.44 -26.53
CA GLY A 54 9.66 28.49 -27.31
C GLY A 54 10.07 27.25 -26.47
N TYR A 55 10.49 27.45 -25.22
CA TYR A 55 10.81 26.34 -24.32
C TYR A 55 9.57 25.53 -23.94
N GLU A 56 8.44 26.17 -23.74
CA GLU A 56 7.17 25.46 -23.45
C GLU A 56 6.74 24.60 -24.65
N ALA A 57 6.82 25.14 -25.88
CA ALA A 57 6.49 24.41 -27.09
C ALA A 57 7.40 23.20 -27.33
N ALA A 58 8.70 23.37 -27.03
CA ALA A 58 9.71 22.31 -27.20
C ALA A 58 9.78 21.32 -26.01
N ARG A 59 8.92 21.45 -24.99
CA ARG A 59 9.00 20.61 -23.78
C ARG A 59 9.05 19.12 -24.07
N ASN A 60 8.26 18.66 -25.02
CA ASN A 60 8.13 17.24 -25.38
C ASN A 60 9.05 16.81 -26.54
N ASP A 61 9.79 17.72 -27.13
CA ASP A 61 10.73 17.42 -28.23
C ASP A 61 12.09 16.96 -27.67
N ILE A 62 12.22 15.67 -27.37
CA ILE A 62 13.37 15.05 -26.73
C ILE A 62 14.19 14.26 -27.74
N ASP A 63 15.44 14.68 -27.97
CA ASP A 63 16.44 13.99 -28.78
C ASP A 63 17.43 13.25 -27.87
N LEU A 64 17.11 12.01 -27.50
CA LEU A 64 17.94 11.18 -26.61
C LEU A 64 19.31 10.89 -27.20
N ASP A 65 19.40 10.68 -28.50
CA ASP A 65 20.67 10.37 -29.17
C ASP A 65 21.62 11.58 -29.12
N PHE A 66 21.12 12.80 -29.37
CA PHE A 66 21.87 14.03 -29.19
C PHE A 66 22.35 14.19 -27.73
N ILE A 67 21.49 13.99 -26.75
CA ILE A 67 21.84 14.09 -25.32
C ILE A 67 22.98 13.12 -24.99
N LYS A 68 22.88 11.85 -25.39
CA LYS A 68 23.90 10.82 -25.15
C LYS A 68 25.25 11.19 -25.80
N GLN A 69 25.21 11.65 -27.05
CA GLN A 69 26.41 12.07 -27.73
C GLN A 69 27.08 13.25 -27.01
N ARG A 70 26.29 14.27 -26.63
CA ARG A 70 26.82 15.46 -25.93
C ARG A 70 27.35 15.10 -24.53
N GLU A 71 26.72 14.18 -23.81
CA GLU A 71 27.20 13.70 -22.52
C GLU A 71 28.57 12.99 -22.65
N ILE A 72 28.76 12.17 -23.68
CA ILE A 72 30.05 11.52 -23.97
C ILE A 72 31.14 12.55 -24.21
N GLU A 73 30.84 13.62 -24.96
CA GLU A 73 31.78 14.66 -25.30
C GLU A 73 32.12 15.60 -24.12
N THR A 74 31.10 16.03 -23.40
CA THR A 74 31.22 17.00 -22.31
C THR A 74 31.58 16.39 -20.96
N LYS A 75 31.36 15.04 -20.80
CA LYS A 75 31.46 14.32 -19.53
C LYS A 75 30.54 14.90 -18.43
N HIS A 76 29.43 15.52 -18.84
CA HIS A 76 28.53 16.24 -17.94
C HIS A 76 27.07 16.13 -18.43
N ASP A 77 26.26 15.35 -17.73
CA ASP A 77 24.87 15.04 -18.08
C ASP A 77 23.96 16.28 -18.12
N VAL A 78 24.01 17.13 -17.10
CA VAL A 78 23.17 18.36 -17.03
C VAL A 78 23.50 19.31 -18.16
N LYS A 79 24.79 19.47 -18.50
CA LYS A 79 25.21 20.34 -19.63
C LYS A 79 24.66 19.82 -20.96
N ALA A 80 24.73 18.50 -21.21
CA ALA A 80 24.20 17.88 -22.40
C ALA A 80 22.69 18.13 -22.56
N LYS A 81 21.94 18.03 -21.47
CA LYS A 81 20.48 18.27 -21.44
C LYS A 81 20.11 19.74 -21.63
N ILE A 82 20.92 20.68 -21.08
CA ILE A 82 20.75 22.13 -21.32
C ILE A 82 20.92 22.40 -22.82
N GLU A 83 22.02 21.94 -23.42
CA GLU A 83 22.31 22.16 -24.85
C GLU A 83 21.22 21.57 -25.75
N ALA A 84 20.71 20.36 -25.41
CA ALA A 84 19.61 19.73 -26.13
C ALA A 84 18.32 20.55 -26.05
N PHE A 85 17.99 21.10 -24.87
CA PHE A 85 16.76 21.86 -24.69
C PHE A 85 16.84 23.26 -25.34
N VAL A 86 18.00 23.90 -25.30
CA VAL A 86 18.28 25.15 -26.07
C VAL A 86 18.10 24.89 -27.56
N LYS A 87 18.71 23.83 -28.11
CA LYS A 87 18.56 23.41 -29.51
C LYS A 87 17.11 23.17 -29.90
N ALA A 88 16.37 22.39 -29.11
CA ALA A 88 14.97 22.10 -29.38
C ALA A 88 14.08 23.34 -29.33
N SER A 89 14.32 24.25 -28.39
CA SER A 89 13.54 25.49 -28.26
C SER A 89 13.81 26.49 -29.43
N GLY A 90 14.97 26.43 -30.07
CA GLY A 90 15.42 27.40 -31.07
C GLY A 90 15.50 28.83 -30.52
N LYS A 91 15.73 28.98 -29.20
CA LYS A 91 15.78 30.27 -28.51
C LYS A 91 17.09 30.45 -27.77
N ASP A 92 17.31 31.70 -27.31
CA ASP A 92 18.47 32.04 -26.49
C ASP A 92 18.46 31.27 -25.17
N GLU A 93 19.65 31.00 -24.63
CA GLU A 93 19.83 30.28 -23.39
C GLU A 93 19.40 31.12 -22.17
N HIS A 94 18.27 30.79 -21.58
CA HIS A 94 17.75 31.44 -20.38
C HIS A 94 17.47 30.45 -19.23
N ILE A 95 17.61 29.14 -19.47
CA ILE A 95 17.44 28.10 -18.44
C ILE A 95 18.69 27.99 -17.55
N HIS A 96 18.53 27.36 -16.39
CA HIS A 96 19.59 27.03 -15.43
C HIS A 96 20.34 28.22 -14.80
N LYS A 97 19.86 29.46 -14.99
CA LYS A 97 20.48 30.67 -14.41
C LYS A 97 20.36 30.66 -12.88
N GLY A 98 21.48 30.84 -12.19
CA GLY A 98 21.55 30.84 -10.73
C GLY A 98 21.26 29.47 -10.09
N MET A 99 21.37 28.39 -10.85
CA MET A 99 21.18 27.03 -10.40
C MET A 99 22.47 26.21 -10.47
N THR A 100 22.57 25.20 -9.62
CA THR A 100 23.57 24.13 -9.72
C THR A 100 22.93 22.81 -10.14
N SER A 101 23.74 21.82 -10.53
CA SER A 101 23.23 20.48 -10.94
C SER A 101 22.30 19.84 -9.90
N ARG A 102 22.55 20.05 -8.61
CA ARG A 102 21.69 19.51 -7.54
C ARG A 102 20.37 20.26 -7.38
N ASP A 103 20.30 21.53 -7.75
CA ASP A 103 19.01 22.24 -7.85
C ASP A 103 18.10 21.59 -8.91
N LEU A 104 18.68 21.00 -9.94
CA LEU A 104 17.94 20.22 -10.92
C LEU A 104 17.62 18.83 -10.39
N THR A 105 18.64 18.02 -10.11
CA THR A 105 18.48 16.57 -9.89
C THR A 105 17.68 16.24 -8.63
N ASP A 106 17.96 16.89 -7.50
CA ASP A 106 17.26 16.60 -6.23
C ASP A 106 15.78 17.03 -6.27
N ASN A 107 15.47 18.19 -6.86
CA ASN A 107 14.08 18.62 -7.01
C ASN A 107 13.30 17.72 -8.00
N VAL A 108 13.91 17.33 -9.12
CA VAL A 108 13.29 16.43 -10.10
C VAL A 108 13.00 15.06 -9.50
N GLU A 109 13.94 14.49 -8.74
CA GLU A 109 13.69 13.24 -8.02
C GLU A 109 12.50 13.37 -7.06
N GLN A 110 12.40 14.47 -6.29
CA GLN A 110 11.25 14.73 -5.41
C GLN A 110 9.94 14.89 -6.19
N MET A 111 9.96 15.54 -7.37
CA MET A 111 8.79 15.62 -8.25
C MET A 111 8.34 14.23 -8.72
N GLN A 112 9.28 13.38 -9.16
CA GLN A 112 9.01 12.02 -9.59
C GLN A 112 8.44 11.17 -8.42
N PHE A 113 9.07 11.22 -7.24
CA PHE A 113 8.62 10.48 -6.07
C PHE A 113 7.23 10.91 -5.61
N LYS A 114 6.96 12.21 -5.53
CA LYS A 114 5.65 12.72 -5.14
C LYS A 114 4.57 12.32 -6.15
N LYS A 115 4.86 12.45 -7.46
CA LYS A 115 3.92 12.09 -8.53
C LYS A 115 3.59 10.59 -8.50
N ALA A 116 4.61 9.73 -8.43
CA ALA A 116 4.42 8.28 -8.33
C ALA A 116 3.65 7.89 -7.05
N SER A 117 4.01 8.50 -5.92
CA SER A 117 3.34 8.26 -4.64
C SER A 117 1.87 8.67 -4.64
N ARG A 118 1.48 9.72 -5.37
CA ARG A 118 0.07 10.10 -5.55
C ARG A 118 -0.71 9.06 -6.33
N ILE A 119 -0.14 8.50 -7.39
CA ILE A 119 -0.75 7.40 -8.16
C ILE A 119 -0.91 6.17 -7.25
N ILE A 120 0.14 5.79 -6.51
CA ILE A 120 0.11 4.65 -5.59
C ILE A 120 -0.91 4.86 -4.47
N LEU A 121 -1.04 6.07 -3.92
CA LEU A 121 -2.10 6.40 -2.96
C LEU A 121 -3.48 6.11 -3.56
N GLY A 122 -3.74 6.53 -4.79
CA GLY A 122 -4.97 6.23 -5.51
C GLY A 122 -5.21 4.73 -5.68
N ARG A 123 -4.16 3.94 -6.01
CA ARG A 123 -4.26 2.47 -6.08
C ARG A 123 -4.66 1.85 -4.73
N TYR A 124 -4.07 2.31 -3.62
CA TYR A 124 -4.45 1.83 -2.28
C TYR A 124 -5.88 2.23 -1.90
N VAL A 125 -6.38 3.38 -2.34
CA VAL A 125 -7.79 3.76 -2.16
C VAL A 125 -8.70 2.78 -2.91
N SER A 126 -8.35 2.36 -4.14
CA SER A 126 -9.08 1.31 -4.84
C SER A 126 -9.00 -0.04 -4.11
N VAL A 127 -7.83 -0.44 -3.60
CA VAL A 127 -7.71 -1.66 -2.75
C VAL A 127 -8.64 -1.59 -1.55
N LEU A 128 -8.71 -0.45 -0.87
CA LEU A 128 -9.62 -0.23 0.26
C LEU A 128 -11.09 -0.42 -0.14
N ARG A 129 -11.52 0.18 -1.25
CA ARG A 129 -12.89 0.00 -1.79
C ARG A 129 -13.19 -1.47 -2.04
N HIS A 130 -12.32 -2.19 -2.75
CA HIS A 130 -12.52 -3.61 -3.03
C HIS A 130 -12.54 -4.50 -1.76
N MET A 131 -11.74 -4.15 -0.74
CA MET A 131 -11.82 -4.83 0.56
C MET A 131 -13.18 -4.61 1.24
N LEU A 132 -13.73 -3.40 1.17
CA LEU A 132 -15.06 -3.08 1.71
C LEU A 132 -16.18 -3.73 0.91
N ASP A 133 -16.04 -3.82 -0.42
CA ASP A 133 -16.99 -4.57 -1.28
C ASP A 133 -17.01 -6.06 -0.89
N CYS A 134 -15.85 -6.66 -0.63
CA CYS A 134 -15.75 -8.02 -0.10
C CYS A 134 -16.34 -8.13 1.32
N ALA A 135 -16.13 -7.13 2.16
CA ALA A 135 -16.74 -7.10 3.50
C ALA A 135 -18.27 -7.12 3.43
N SER A 136 -18.86 -6.33 2.55
CA SER A 136 -20.30 -6.31 2.29
C SER A 136 -20.78 -7.62 1.65
N LYS A 137 -20.10 -8.10 0.61
CA LYS A 137 -20.45 -9.33 -0.10
C LYS A 137 -20.53 -10.56 0.81
N TYR A 138 -19.64 -10.63 1.80
CA TYR A 138 -19.51 -11.79 2.69
C TYR A 138 -19.97 -11.52 4.11
N GLN A 139 -20.77 -10.48 4.35
CA GLN A 139 -21.22 -10.06 5.66
C GLN A 139 -22.12 -11.09 6.39
N ASP A 140 -22.75 -12.01 5.66
CA ASP A 140 -23.64 -13.01 6.21
C ASP A 140 -23.00 -14.38 6.43
N ILE A 141 -21.77 -14.58 5.99
CA ILE A 141 -21.08 -15.88 6.09
C ILE A 141 -20.44 -16.00 7.47
N VAL A 142 -21.03 -16.86 8.32
CA VAL A 142 -20.44 -17.19 9.63
C VAL A 142 -19.19 -18.05 9.41
N LEU A 143 -18.09 -17.64 10.03
CA LEU A 143 -16.77 -18.24 9.90
C LEU A 143 -16.19 -18.59 11.27
N THR A 144 -15.45 -19.70 11.37
CA THR A 144 -14.63 -19.99 12.55
C THR A 144 -13.44 -19.03 12.62
N ALA A 145 -13.44 -18.11 13.60
CA ALA A 145 -12.25 -17.29 13.87
C ALA A 145 -11.14 -18.16 14.49
N ARG A 146 -9.90 -17.69 14.35
CA ARG A 146 -8.73 -18.40 14.88
C ARG A 146 -7.82 -17.44 15.63
N THR A 147 -7.37 -17.87 16.80
CA THR A 147 -6.26 -17.25 17.54
C THR A 147 -5.22 -18.34 17.80
N HIS A 148 -3.93 -17.97 17.76
CA HIS A 148 -2.86 -18.97 17.82
C HIS A 148 -3.02 -20.09 16.77
N HIS A 149 -3.66 -19.77 15.65
CA HIS A 149 -4.04 -20.67 14.57
C HIS A 149 -5.02 -21.81 14.98
N GLN A 150 -5.61 -21.75 16.17
CA GLN A 150 -6.61 -22.69 16.67
C GLN A 150 -8.02 -22.08 16.54
N ALA A 151 -9.03 -22.95 16.34
CA ALA A 151 -10.42 -22.53 16.30
C ALA A 151 -10.80 -21.81 17.59
N ALA A 152 -11.42 -20.64 17.44
CA ALA A 152 -11.88 -19.77 18.52
C ALA A 152 -13.36 -19.42 18.29
N GLN A 153 -13.83 -18.29 18.77
CA GLN A 153 -15.24 -17.90 18.60
C GLN A 153 -15.62 -17.71 17.13
N PRO A 154 -16.90 -17.89 16.76
CA PRO A 154 -17.39 -17.54 15.43
C PRO A 154 -17.24 -16.04 15.14
N THR A 155 -17.09 -15.71 13.85
CA THR A 155 -17.10 -14.35 13.33
C THR A 155 -17.79 -14.36 11.96
N LEU A 156 -17.83 -13.22 11.27
CA LEU A 156 -18.26 -13.13 9.88
C LEU A 156 -17.06 -13.04 8.93
N LEU A 157 -17.13 -13.68 7.78
CA LEU A 157 -16.10 -13.57 6.76
C LEU A 157 -15.94 -12.11 6.31
N GLY A 158 -17.07 -11.39 6.14
CA GLY A 158 -17.06 -9.96 5.86
C GLY A 158 -16.33 -9.13 6.92
N ARG A 159 -16.49 -9.48 8.21
CA ARG A 159 -15.76 -8.80 9.29
C ARG A 159 -14.24 -9.00 9.19
N ARG A 160 -13.79 -10.13 8.68
CA ARG A 160 -12.36 -10.36 8.44
C ARG A 160 -11.81 -9.41 7.37
N PHE A 161 -12.59 -9.12 6.32
CA PHE A 161 -12.23 -8.11 5.33
C PHE A 161 -12.24 -6.69 5.90
N SER A 162 -13.25 -6.35 6.71
CA SER A 162 -13.29 -5.02 7.33
C SER A 162 -12.12 -4.76 8.28
N MET A 163 -11.59 -5.80 8.93
CA MET A 163 -10.39 -5.71 9.77
C MET A 163 -9.14 -5.30 8.96
N TRP A 164 -8.93 -5.89 7.78
CA TRP A 164 -7.83 -5.50 6.89
C TRP A 164 -8.08 -4.12 6.25
N ALA A 165 -9.33 -3.81 5.93
CA ALA A 165 -9.72 -2.49 5.42
C ALA A 165 -9.45 -1.38 6.43
N GLU A 166 -9.72 -1.59 7.72
CA GLU A 166 -9.46 -0.60 8.78
C GLU A 166 -7.96 -0.34 8.98
N GLU A 167 -7.14 -1.39 8.92
CA GLU A 167 -5.67 -1.25 8.94
C GLU A 167 -5.19 -0.40 7.77
N LEU A 168 -5.65 -0.72 6.56
CA LEU A 168 -5.28 0.00 5.35
C LEU A 168 -5.77 1.46 5.37
N LEU A 169 -7.01 1.72 5.81
CA LEU A 169 -7.57 3.06 5.96
C LEU A 169 -6.72 3.95 6.88
N THR A 170 -6.25 3.38 7.99
CA THR A 170 -5.37 4.08 8.93
C THR A 170 -4.07 4.52 8.25
N HIS A 171 -3.47 3.63 7.46
CA HIS A 171 -2.21 3.92 6.76
C HIS A 171 -2.40 4.88 5.57
N ILE A 172 -3.49 4.77 4.81
CA ILE A 172 -3.83 5.70 3.72
C ILE A 172 -3.95 7.13 4.26
N THR A 173 -4.63 7.33 5.40
CA THR A 173 -4.79 8.64 6.03
C THR A 173 -3.45 9.25 6.44
N GLY A 174 -2.56 8.43 6.99
CA GLY A 174 -1.19 8.85 7.33
C GLY A 174 -0.37 9.23 6.11
N PHE A 175 -0.44 8.44 5.04
CA PHE A 175 0.27 8.67 3.80
C PHE A 175 -0.23 9.92 3.05
N GLU A 176 -1.54 10.13 2.98
CA GLU A 176 -2.14 11.35 2.42
C GLU A 176 -1.60 12.59 3.13
N SER A 177 -1.61 12.58 4.47
CA SER A 177 -1.09 13.67 5.31
C SER A 177 0.40 13.92 5.06
N PHE A 178 1.19 12.85 4.95
CA PHE A 178 2.62 12.92 4.64
C PHE A 178 2.86 13.55 3.26
N LEU A 179 2.13 13.11 2.21
CA LEU A 179 2.28 13.65 0.85
C LEU A 179 1.86 15.10 0.72
N ASN A 180 0.85 15.53 1.47
CA ASN A 180 0.43 16.94 1.52
C ASN A 180 1.54 17.81 2.13
N ALA A 181 2.19 17.33 3.19
CA ALA A 181 3.28 18.03 3.86
C ALA A 181 4.66 17.84 3.19
N TYR A 182 4.78 16.97 2.17
CA TYR A 182 6.06 16.62 1.53
C TYR A 182 6.69 17.85 0.86
N PRO A 183 7.90 18.32 1.31
CA PRO A 183 8.50 19.57 0.85
C PRO A 183 9.28 19.37 -0.43
N LEU A 184 9.45 20.45 -1.20
CA LEU A 184 10.48 20.56 -2.24
C LEU A 184 11.79 21.01 -1.59
N ARG A 185 12.95 20.57 -2.10
CA ARG A 185 14.25 21.08 -1.66
C ARG A 185 14.37 22.59 -1.91
N GLY A 186 13.91 23.03 -3.06
CA GLY A 186 14.06 24.40 -3.53
C GLY A 186 15.39 24.66 -4.28
N ILE A 187 15.61 25.92 -4.65
CA ILE A 187 16.78 26.36 -5.43
C ILE A 187 17.79 26.92 -4.45
N LYS A 188 18.67 26.06 -3.96
CA LYS A 188 19.58 26.37 -2.83
C LYS A 188 21.02 26.65 -3.23
N GLY A 189 21.39 26.31 -4.48
CA GLY A 189 22.78 26.44 -4.95
C GLY A 189 23.71 25.33 -4.40
N PRO A 190 25.03 25.47 -4.60
CA PRO A 190 25.98 24.38 -4.35
C PRO A 190 26.19 24.04 -2.87
N VAL A 191 25.95 24.97 -1.96
CA VAL A 191 26.12 24.75 -0.49
C VAL A 191 24.92 25.18 0.35
N GLY A 192 23.80 25.49 -0.30
CA GLY A 192 22.56 25.84 0.40
C GLY A 192 22.34 27.31 0.70
N THR A 193 23.31 28.18 0.42
CA THR A 193 23.26 29.62 0.76
C THR A 193 22.48 30.47 -0.24
N GLN A 194 22.08 29.92 -1.37
CA GLN A 194 21.38 30.64 -2.46
C GLN A 194 22.16 31.83 -3.05
N PHE A 195 23.49 31.85 -2.88
CA PHE A 195 24.35 33.00 -3.24
C PHE A 195 24.16 33.44 -4.69
N ASP A 196 24.18 32.50 -5.63
CA ASP A 196 24.06 32.80 -7.06
C ASP A 196 22.67 33.37 -7.42
N MET A 197 21.63 32.81 -6.85
CA MET A 197 20.24 33.29 -7.05
C MET A 197 20.03 34.65 -6.37
N LEU A 198 20.61 34.86 -5.19
CA LEU A 198 20.58 36.16 -4.50
C LEU A 198 21.30 37.23 -5.30
N THR A 199 22.48 36.93 -5.86
CA THR A 199 23.20 37.83 -6.74
C THR A 199 22.38 38.18 -7.99
N LEU A 200 21.70 37.21 -8.57
CA LEU A 200 20.86 37.40 -9.76
C LEU A 200 19.62 38.27 -9.49
N LEU A 201 18.93 38.02 -8.37
CA LEU A 201 17.64 38.69 -8.05
C LEU A 201 17.80 39.97 -7.21
N GLY A 202 18.92 40.11 -6.51
CA GLY A 202 19.30 41.32 -5.78
C GLY A 202 18.65 41.48 -4.41
N SER A 203 17.77 40.61 -3.95
CA SER A 203 17.21 40.63 -2.58
C SER A 203 16.75 39.28 -2.06
N PRO A 204 16.85 39.03 -0.74
CA PRO A 204 16.35 37.78 -0.12
C PRO A 204 14.86 37.56 -0.31
N GLU A 205 14.06 38.62 -0.30
CA GLU A 205 12.59 38.52 -0.49
C GLU A 205 12.24 38.00 -1.90
N LYS A 206 12.99 38.39 -2.90
CA LYS A 206 12.81 37.89 -4.27
C LYS A 206 13.22 36.42 -4.37
N VAL A 207 14.30 36.00 -3.71
CA VAL A 207 14.70 34.58 -3.67
C VAL A 207 13.64 33.72 -3.01
N TYR A 208 13.11 34.14 -1.88
CA TYR A 208 12.00 33.45 -1.20
C TYR A 208 10.74 33.35 -2.07
N LYS A 209 10.35 34.47 -2.73
CA LYS A 209 9.23 34.49 -3.67
C LYS A 209 9.46 33.56 -4.87
N LEU A 210 10.68 33.50 -5.41
CA LEU A 210 11.01 32.57 -6.49
C LEU A 210 10.76 31.14 -6.07
N GLU A 211 11.29 30.71 -4.92
CA GLU A 211 11.10 29.33 -4.43
C GLU A 211 9.63 28.98 -4.21
N THR A 212 8.86 29.88 -3.59
CA THR A 212 7.44 29.70 -3.37
C THR A 212 6.69 29.54 -4.70
N MET A 213 6.98 30.40 -5.69
CA MET A 213 6.32 30.33 -7.00
C MET A 213 6.69 29.06 -7.75
N VAL A 214 7.95 28.64 -7.71
CA VAL A 214 8.40 27.39 -8.33
C VAL A 214 7.72 26.19 -7.67
N ALA A 215 7.76 26.10 -6.36
CA ALA A 215 7.12 25.01 -5.61
C ALA A 215 5.62 24.90 -5.92
N GLN A 216 4.89 26.02 -5.87
CA GLN A 216 3.46 26.04 -6.17
C GLN A 216 3.16 25.60 -7.61
N SER A 217 3.97 26.04 -8.58
CA SER A 217 3.80 25.65 -9.99
C SER A 217 4.05 24.14 -10.22
N LEU A 218 4.83 23.50 -9.36
CA LEU A 218 5.17 22.08 -9.38
C LEU A 218 4.29 21.24 -8.43
N GLY A 219 3.24 21.84 -7.81
CA GLY A 219 2.32 21.15 -6.95
C GLY A 219 2.85 20.86 -5.53
N PHE A 220 3.81 21.66 -5.03
CA PHE A 220 4.32 21.59 -3.67
C PHE A 220 3.82 22.77 -2.84
N GLU A 221 3.33 22.47 -1.63
CA GLU A 221 2.88 23.51 -0.69
C GLU A 221 4.02 24.07 0.17
N ARG A 222 5.13 23.33 0.30
CA ARG A 222 6.26 23.63 1.16
C ARG A 222 7.58 23.53 0.42
N VAL A 223 8.52 24.39 0.84
CA VAL A 223 9.94 24.34 0.46
C VAL A 223 10.75 24.20 1.74
N LEU A 224 11.87 23.50 1.70
CA LEU A 224 12.82 23.49 2.81
C LEU A 224 13.53 24.86 2.90
N ASP A 225 13.53 25.47 4.07
CA ASP A 225 14.14 26.80 4.25
C ASP A 225 15.67 26.70 4.30
N SER A 226 16.20 25.77 5.05
CA SER A 226 17.65 25.57 5.24
C SER A 226 18.03 24.13 4.98
N THR A 227 18.79 23.93 3.89
CA THR A 227 19.34 22.62 3.52
C THR A 227 20.63 22.83 2.74
N GLY A 228 21.51 21.85 2.72
CA GLY A 228 22.74 21.91 1.96
C GLY A 228 22.56 21.70 0.45
N GLN A 229 23.58 21.12 -0.16
CA GLN A 229 23.54 20.73 -1.58
C GLN A 229 22.45 19.69 -1.86
N VAL A 230 22.17 18.82 -0.90
CA VAL A 230 21.14 17.77 -0.96
C VAL A 230 20.11 17.97 0.14
N TYR A 231 18.87 17.50 -0.09
CA TYR A 231 17.87 17.48 0.97
C TYR A 231 18.13 16.33 1.96
N PRO A 232 17.67 16.41 3.22
CA PRO A 232 17.87 15.38 4.23
C PRO A 232 17.36 14.00 3.76
N ARG A 233 18.22 12.98 3.70
CA ARG A 233 17.89 11.64 3.21
C ARG A 233 16.92 10.88 4.14
N SER A 234 16.70 11.36 5.35
CA SER A 234 15.60 10.92 6.22
C SER A 234 14.22 11.12 5.59
N LEU A 235 14.07 12.05 4.64
CA LEU A 235 12.82 12.25 3.90
C LEU A 235 12.53 11.06 2.94
N ASP A 236 13.56 10.49 2.32
CA ASP A 236 13.45 9.26 1.52
C ASP A 236 13.03 8.08 2.39
N TYR A 237 13.67 7.92 3.55
CA TYR A 237 13.32 6.88 4.51
C TYR A 237 11.87 7.02 5.02
N ALA A 238 11.44 8.25 5.32
CA ALA A 238 10.07 8.52 5.73
C ALA A 238 9.05 8.13 4.64
N LEU A 239 9.34 8.47 3.36
CA LEU A 239 8.49 8.11 2.23
C LEU A 239 8.36 6.58 2.09
N LEU A 240 9.50 5.86 2.09
CA LEU A 240 9.48 4.40 1.93
C LEU A 240 8.85 3.70 3.14
N SER A 241 8.95 4.28 4.35
CA SER A 241 8.26 3.78 5.54
C SER A 241 6.73 3.83 5.37
N GLN A 242 6.19 4.90 4.77
CA GLN A 242 4.75 4.97 4.46
C GLN A 242 4.33 3.85 3.49
N LEU A 243 5.12 3.60 2.44
CA LEU A 243 4.84 2.50 1.51
C LEU A 243 4.90 1.13 2.21
N ALA A 244 5.85 0.93 3.14
CA ALA A 244 5.97 -0.30 3.91
C ALA A 244 4.77 -0.54 4.85
N PHE A 245 4.22 0.51 5.46
CA PHE A 245 3.01 0.40 6.29
C PHE A 245 1.81 -0.08 5.47
N MET A 246 1.55 0.55 4.33
CA MET A 246 0.46 0.15 3.44
C MET A 246 0.66 -1.26 2.87
N GLY A 247 1.89 -1.59 2.45
CA GLY A 247 2.25 -2.93 2.02
C GLY A 247 2.02 -3.99 3.09
N SER A 248 2.18 -3.65 4.37
CA SER A 248 1.92 -4.56 5.50
C SER A 248 0.45 -4.92 5.66
N ALA A 249 -0.47 -3.97 5.43
CA ALA A 249 -1.92 -4.26 5.45
C ALA A 249 -2.30 -5.26 4.34
N CYS A 250 -1.77 -5.06 3.12
CA CYS A 250 -1.98 -6.00 2.02
C CYS A 250 -1.32 -7.37 2.29
N GLU A 251 -0.17 -7.41 2.96
CA GLU A 251 0.47 -8.67 3.38
C GLU A 251 -0.38 -9.43 4.40
N ASN A 252 -1.00 -8.74 5.37
CA ASN A 252 -1.92 -9.35 6.33
C ASN A 252 -3.14 -9.96 5.63
N PHE A 253 -3.73 -9.26 4.67
CA PHE A 253 -4.77 -9.81 3.79
C PHE A 253 -4.28 -11.06 3.06
N ALA A 254 -3.14 -10.99 2.38
CA ALA A 254 -2.59 -12.09 1.59
C ALA A 254 -2.27 -13.33 2.45
N LYS A 255 -1.71 -13.15 3.65
CA LYS A 255 -1.51 -14.23 4.62
C LYS A 255 -2.83 -14.85 5.06
N GLY A 256 -3.83 -14.02 5.35
CA GLY A 256 -5.18 -14.49 5.66
C GLY A 256 -5.78 -15.33 4.54
N MET A 257 -5.65 -14.88 3.28
CA MET A 257 -6.10 -15.63 2.10
C MET A 257 -5.39 -16.98 1.98
N ARG A 258 -4.06 -17.02 2.12
CA ARG A 258 -3.28 -18.26 2.04
C ARG A 258 -3.69 -19.26 3.12
N LEU A 259 -3.88 -18.80 4.36
CA LEU A 259 -4.31 -19.63 5.47
C LEU A 259 -5.72 -20.19 5.25
N MET A 260 -6.67 -19.35 4.84
CA MET A 260 -8.03 -19.78 4.53
C MET A 260 -8.10 -20.76 3.35
N SER A 261 -7.30 -20.52 2.30
CA SER A 261 -7.22 -21.43 1.15
C SER A 261 -6.65 -22.80 1.51
N GLY A 262 -5.71 -22.86 2.47
CA GLY A 262 -5.18 -24.12 2.99
C GLY A 262 -6.24 -24.98 3.72
N TYR A 263 -7.33 -24.36 4.20
CA TYR A 263 -8.51 -25.03 4.74
C TYR A 263 -9.67 -25.14 3.73
N GLU A 264 -9.41 -24.81 2.46
CA GLU A 264 -10.43 -24.84 1.38
C GLU A 264 -11.63 -23.90 1.64
N LEU A 265 -11.47 -22.86 2.46
CA LEU A 265 -12.55 -21.92 2.78
C LEU A 265 -12.76 -20.88 1.67
N VAL A 266 -11.67 -20.48 1.00
CA VAL A 266 -11.65 -19.46 -0.05
C VAL A 266 -10.69 -19.84 -1.17
N THR A 267 -10.80 -19.14 -2.31
CA THR A 267 -9.86 -19.18 -3.43
C THR A 267 -9.52 -17.77 -3.88
N GLU A 268 -8.32 -17.54 -4.42
CA GLU A 268 -7.96 -16.27 -5.07
C GLU A 268 -8.55 -16.10 -6.49
N GLY A 269 -9.40 -17.03 -6.89
CA GLY A 269 -9.98 -17.12 -8.23
C GLY A 269 -9.18 -18.03 -9.15
N PHE A 270 -9.89 -18.65 -10.09
CA PHE A 270 -9.32 -19.52 -11.10
C PHE A 270 -9.99 -19.21 -12.43
N LYS A 271 -9.24 -18.61 -13.36
CA LYS A 271 -9.75 -18.31 -14.71
C LYS A 271 -9.81 -19.60 -15.53
N GLU A 272 -10.81 -19.73 -16.40
CA GLU A 272 -10.90 -20.84 -17.36
C GLU A 272 -9.62 -20.89 -18.21
N GLY A 273 -9.02 -22.07 -18.33
CA GLY A 273 -7.73 -22.26 -19.01
C GLY A 273 -6.48 -21.94 -18.18
N GLN A 274 -6.62 -21.46 -16.96
CA GLN A 274 -5.47 -21.21 -16.08
C GLN A 274 -4.89 -22.51 -15.55
N VAL A 275 -3.56 -22.70 -15.66
CA VAL A 275 -2.86 -23.85 -15.09
C VAL A 275 -2.41 -23.53 -13.67
N GLY A 276 -3.11 -24.09 -12.68
CA GLY A 276 -2.77 -23.93 -11.26
C GLY A 276 -1.52 -24.71 -10.83
N SER A 277 -1.35 -25.90 -11.41
CA SER A 277 -0.20 -26.77 -11.19
C SER A 277 0.03 -27.65 -12.42
N SER A 278 1.27 -27.76 -12.87
CA SER A 278 1.63 -28.63 -14.02
C SER A 278 1.52 -30.12 -13.69
N ALA A 279 1.61 -30.50 -12.41
CA ALA A 279 1.59 -31.90 -11.96
C ALA A 279 0.22 -32.32 -11.38
N MET A 280 -0.53 -31.39 -10.80
CA MET A 280 -1.80 -31.64 -10.11
C MET A 280 -2.86 -30.64 -10.53
N PRO A 281 -3.63 -30.92 -11.61
CA PRO A 281 -4.55 -29.96 -12.21
C PRO A 281 -5.63 -29.39 -11.27
N HIS A 282 -6.05 -30.16 -10.26
CA HIS A 282 -7.04 -29.73 -9.27
C HIS A 282 -6.48 -28.80 -8.18
N LYS A 283 -5.16 -28.62 -8.12
CA LYS A 283 -4.51 -27.83 -7.07
C LYS A 283 -4.61 -26.34 -7.35
N MET A 284 -5.40 -25.64 -6.54
CA MET A 284 -5.58 -24.18 -6.62
C MET A 284 -4.55 -23.48 -5.71
N ASN A 285 -3.39 -23.16 -6.29
CA ASN A 285 -2.32 -22.48 -5.56
C ASN A 285 -2.64 -20.99 -5.38
N THR A 286 -2.31 -20.43 -4.22
CA THR A 286 -2.45 -18.99 -3.91
C THR A 286 -1.22 -18.20 -4.36
N ARG A 287 -0.87 -18.29 -5.64
CA ARG A 287 0.36 -17.69 -6.22
C ARG A 287 0.35 -16.16 -6.16
N SER A 288 -0.81 -15.55 -6.34
CA SER A 288 -0.95 -14.09 -6.29
C SER A 288 -0.81 -13.59 -4.85
N ALA A 289 -1.41 -14.28 -3.88
CA ALA A 289 -1.22 -13.95 -2.46
C ALA A 289 0.25 -14.15 -1.99
N GLU A 290 0.96 -15.17 -2.52
CA GLU A 290 2.40 -15.33 -2.29
C GLU A 290 3.20 -14.15 -2.86
N ARG A 291 2.86 -13.68 -4.07
CA ARG A 291 3.48 -12.53 -4.73
C ARG A 291 3.28 -11.25 -3.92
N ILE A 292 2.08 -11.00 -3.37
CA ILE A 292 1.79 -9.86 -2.48
C ILE A 292 2.75 -9.87 -1.27
N CYS A 293 2.93 -11.03 -0.63
CA CYS A 293 3.88 -11.18 0.48
C CYS A 293 5.33 -10.87 0.03
N GLY A 294 5.71 -11.30 -1.17
CA GLY A 294 7.02 -11.01 -1.77
C GLY A 294 7.24 -9.51 -2.00
N PHE A 295 6.26 -8.80 -2.56
CA PHE A 295 6.35 -7.35 -2.75
C PHE A 295 6.47 -6.60 -1.42
N SER A 296 5.67 -6.96 -0.41
CA SER A 296 5.78 -6.34 0.92
C SER A 296 7.18 -6.54 1.52
N THR A 297 7.77 -7.72 1.33
CA THR A 297 9.15 -8.00 1.76
C THR A 297 10.15 -7.11 1.02
N LEU A 298 10.04 -6.97 -0.31
CA LEU A 298 10.91 -6.08 -1.09
C LEU A 298 10.80 -4.62 -0.66
N ILE A 299 9.60 -4.10 -0.46
CA ILE A 299 9.40 -2.71 0.00
C ILE A 299 10.11 -2.50 1.35
N LYS A 300 10.00 -3.45 2.28
CA LYS A 300 10.70 -3.40 3.58
C LYS A 300 12.22 -3.41 3.41
N MET A 301 12.76 -4.24 2.50
CA MET A 301 14.19 -4.27 2.19
C MET A 301 14.68 -2.93 1.61
N TYR A 302 13.93 -2.31 0.70
CA TYR A 302 14.26 -0.99 0.18
C TYR A 302 14.15 0.11 1.24
N THR A 303 13.18 -0.01 2.15
CA THR A 303 13.04 0.89 3.30
C THR A 303 14.26 0.79 4.23
N ASP A 304 14.78 -0.42 4.50
CA ASP A 304 16.03 -0.60 5.25
C ASP A 304 17.22 0.06 4.51
N GLY A 305 17.31 -0.11 3.18
CA GLY A 305 18.32 0.57 2.38
C GLY A 305 18.28 2.10 2.51
N ALA A 306 17.09 2.70 2.48
CA ALA A 306 16.92 4.14 2.70
C ALA A 306 17.24 4.56 4.14
N SER A 307 16.94 3.72 5.13
CA SER A 307 17.24 3.99 6.54
C SER A 307 18.76 4.14 6.79
N ARG A 308 19.59 3.42 6.02
CA ARG A 308 21.06 3.51 6.12
C ARG A 308 21.62 4.82 5.64
N LEU A 309 20.87 5.57 4.82
CA LEU A 309 21.25 6.88 4.31
C LEU A 309 20.75 8.02 5.21
N ALA A 310 19.77 7.75 6.06
CA ALA A 310 19.23 8.73 6.98
C ALA A 310 20.25 9.02 8.10
N GLY A 311 20.68 10.29 8.21
CA GLY A 311 21.70 10.70 9.19
C GLY A 311 23.15 10.51 8.73
N ASP A 312 23.38 10.00 7.50
CA ASP A 312 24.72 9.86 6.90
C ASP A 312 24.99 10.96 5.87
N GLN A 313 24.85 12.22 6.29
CA GLN A 313 25.16 13.37 5.44
C GLN A 313 26.47 14.02 5.90
N TRP A 314 27.38 14.23 4.97
CA TRP A 314 28.65 14.87 5.22
C TRP A 314 28.55 16.37 4.91
N GLU A 315 28.68 17.19 5.95
CA GLU A 315 28.65 18.66 5.85
C GLU A 315 27.43 19.16 5.05
N GLU A 316 27.63 19.99 4.03
CA GLU A 316 26.56 20.49 3.16
C GLU A 316 26.06 19.45 2.16
N GLY A 317 26.74 18.32 2.01
CA GLY A 317 26.29 17.17 1.25
C GLY A 317 27.35 16.56 0.35
N ASP A 318 27.15 15.28 0.06
CA ASP A 318 27.94 14.51 -0.90
C ASP A 318 27.02 13.68 -1.82
N VAL A 319 27.61 12.82 -2.64
CA VAL A 319 26.88 11.98 -3.61
C VAL A 319 26.96 10.48 -3.31
N SER A 320 27.56 10.06 -2.19
CA SER A 320 27.69 8.65 -1.79
C SER A 320 26.33 7.94 -1.73
N CYS A 321 25.30 8.67 -1.29
CA CYS A 321 23.93 8.17 -1.23
C CYS A 321 23.32 7.83 -2.61
N SER A 322 23.87 8.36 -3.72
CA SER A 322 23.18 8.35 -5.02
C SER A 322 23.04 6.95 -5.61
N VAL A 323 24.03 6.06 -5.42
CA VAL A 323 23.98 4.68 -5.93
C VAL A 323 22.82 3.90 -5.28
N VAL A 324 22.70 3.98 -3.96
CA VAL A 324 21.63 3.31 -3.22
C VAL A 324 20.26 3.89 -3.62
N ARG A 325 20.14 5.23 -3.64
CA ARG A 325 18.88 5.91 -3.96
C ARG A 325 18.35 5.60 -5.36
N ARG A 326 19.25 5.49 -6.35
CA ARG A 326 18.87 5.14 -7.74
C ARG A 326 18.25 3.76 -7.88
N ILE A 327 18.46 2.89 -6.90
CA ILE A 327 17.86 1.56 -6.83
C ILE A 327 16.63 1.58 -5.91
N VAL A 328 16.83 1.93 -4.63
CA VAL A 328 15.78 1.70 -3.62
C VAL A 328 14.53 2.56 -3.83
N MET A 329 14.68 3.80 -4.34
CA MET A 329 13.55 4.71 -4.47
C MET A 329 12.61 4.32 -5.63
N PRO A 330 13.07 4.18 -6.89
CA PRO A 330 12.17 3.77 -7.96
C PRO A 330 11.67 2.33 -7.78
N ASP A 331 12.53 1.41 -7.32
CA ASP A 331 12.15 0.01 -7.16
C ASP A 331 11.12 -0.21 -6.07
N ALA A 332 11.15 0.56 -4.96
CA ALA A 332 10.10 0.52 -3.95
C ALA A 332 8.75 1.00 -4.51
N LEU A 333 8.76 2.01 -5.38
CA LEU A 333 7.55 2.53 -6.02
C LEU A 333 7.00 1.55 -7.08
N TYR A 334 7.87 0.91 -7.88
CA TYR A 334 7.48 -0.17 -8.77
C TYR A 334 6.89 -1.37 -8.00
N ALA A 335 7.55 -1.78 -6.92
CA ALA A 335 7.07 -2.88 -6.08
C ALA A 335 5.72 -2.56 -5.42
N SER A 336 5.50 -1.29 -5.01
CA SER A 336 4.24 -0.85 -4.41
C SER A 336 3.10 -0.85 -5.42
N ASP A 337 3.34 -0.42 -6.66
CA ASP A 337 2.36 -0.46 -7.73
C ASP A 337 1.99 -1.92 -8.07
N GLY A 338 2.99 -2.79 -8.28
CA GLY A 338 2.76 -4.22 -8.52
C GLY A 338 2.05 -4.94 -7.36
N LEU A 339 2.29 -4.52 -6.12
CA LEU A 339 1.58 -5.01 -4.94
C LEU A 339 0.09 -4.63 -5.01
N CYS A 340 -0.22 -3.37 -5.33
CA CYS A 340 -1.60 -2.90 -5.47
C CYS A 340 -2.33 -3.64 -6.59
N GLU A 341 -1.74 -3.72 -7.79
CA GLU A 341 -2.31 -4.43 -8.94
C GLU A 341 -2.61 -5.89 -8.61
N THR A 342 -1.65 -6.58 -7.97
CA THR A 342 -1.84 -7.98 -7.56
C THR A 342 -2.92 -8.12 -6.50
N THR A 343 -2.99 -7.19 -5.53
CA THR A 343 -4.01 -7.22 -4.49
C THR A 343 -5.41 -6.99 -5.06
N LEU A 344 -5.57 -6.02 -5.95
CA LEU A 344 -6.81 -5.75 -6.67
C LEU A 344 -7.26 -6.96 -7.50
N THR A 345 -6.33 -7.60 -8.22
CA THR A 345 -6.62 -8.82 -8.99
C THR A 345 -7.16 -9.93 -8.09
N VAL A 346 -6.58 -10.14 -6.91
CA VAL A 346 -7.08 -11.15 -5.95
C VAL A 346 -8.46 -10.76 -5.44
N LEU A 347 -8.66 -9.50 -4.99
CA LEU A 347 -9.94 -9.04 -4.46
C LEU A 347 -11.08 -9.12 -5.48
N SER A 348 -10.79 -8.79 -6.75
CA SER A 348 -11.80 -8.84 -7.83
C SER A 348 -12.20 -10.28 -8.23
N ASN A 349 -11.28 -11.25 -8.12
CA ASN A 349 -11.51 -12.61 -8.60
C ASN A 349 -11.80 -13.65 -7.49
N MET A 350 -11.56 -13.30 -6.24
CA MET A 350 -11.67 -14.25 -5.13
C MET A 350 -13.10 -14.79 -4.94
N GLY A 351 -13.15 -16.04 -4.47
CA GLY A 351 -14.38 -16.70 -4.08
C GLY A 351 -14.31 -17.30 -2.67
N ALA A 352 -15.47 -17.55 -2.09
CA ALA A 352 -15.61 -18.32 -0.86
C ALA A 352 -16.37 -19.62 -1.13
N TYR A 353 -16.14 -20.65 -0.30
CA TYR A 353 -16.85 -21.93 -0.35
C TYR A 353 -17.78 -22.06 0.88
N PRO A 354 -19.01 -21.50 0.83
CA PRO A 354 -19.90 -21.47 2.00
C PRO A 354 -20.17 -22.83 2.62
N VAL A 355 -20.28 -23.88 1.81
CA VAL A 355 -20.52 -25.25 2.28
C VAL A 355 -19.34 -25.77 3.12
N ILE A 356 -18.10 -25.48 2.73
CA ILE A 356 -16.91 -25.89 3.47
C ILE A 356 -16.77 -25.08 4.75
N ILE A 357 -17.00 -23.76 4.65
CA ILE A 357 -17.01 -22.85 5.81
C ILE A 357 -18.04 -23.32 6.85
N ASP A 358 -19.26 -23.65 6.41
CA ASP A 358 -20.34 -24.09 7.29
C ASP A 358 -20.02 -25.43 8.00
N ARG A 359 -19.44 -26.39 7.25
CA ARG A 359 -18.94 -27.65 7.82
C ARG A 359 -17.83 -27.43 8.86
N GLU A 360 -16.94 -26.49 8.65
CA GLU A 360 -15.92 -26.13 9.64
C GLU A 360 -16.55 -25.53 10.89
N VAL A 361 -17.52 -24.64 10.73
CA VAL A 361 -18.27 -24.07 11.87
C VAL A 361 -18.98 -25.17 12.64
N ASP A 362 -19.71 -26.06 11.98
CA ASP A 362 -20.41 -27.20 12.63
C ASP A 362 -19.47 -28.11 13.41
N ARG A 363 -18.28 -28.33 12.92
CA ARG A 363 -17.25 -29.13 13.58
C ARG A 363 -16.79 -28.52 14.91
N TYR A 364 -16.68 -27.19 15.00
CA TYR A 364 -16.10 -26.53 16.16
C TYR A 364 -17.12 -25.85 17.06
N LEU A 365 -18.28 -25.45 16.54
CA LEU A 365 -19.31 -24.72 17.30
C LEU A 365 -19.70 -25.34 18.62
N PRO A 366 -19.86 -26.69 18.77
CA PRO A 366 -20.16 -27.29 20.04
C PRO A 366 -19.18 -26.92 21.17
N PHE A 367 -17.92 -26.73 20.83
CA PHE A 367 -16.87 -26.31 21.77
C PHE A 367 -16.85 -24.78 21.95
N LEU A 368 -17.08 -24.05 20.89
CA LEU A 368 -17.02 -22.56 20.87
C LEU A 368 -18.23 -21.95 21.60
N ALA A 369 -19.35 -22.67 21.65
CA ALA A 369 -20.55 -22.28 22.36
C ALA A 369 -20.54 -22.62 23.87
N SER A 370 -19.42 -23.11 24.39
CA SER A 370 -19.33 -23.58 25.81
C SER A 370 -19.78 -22.53 26.82
N THR A 371 -19.52 -21.24 26.55
CA THR A 371 -19.95 -20.15 27.44
C THR A 371 -21.49 -20.03 27.49
N GLU A 372 -22.16 -20.12 26.34
CA GLU A 372 -23.63 -20.03 26.28
C GLU A 372 -24.29 -21.26 26.92
N ILE A 373 -23.70 -22.44 26.73
CA ILE A 373 -24.12 -23.67 27.40
C ILE A 373 -23.94 -23.53 28.93
N LEU A 374 -22.81 -22.96 29.37
CA LEU A 374 -22.56 -22.67 30.79
C LEU A 374 -23.60 -21.69 31.36
N MET A 375 -23.88 -20.60 30.65
CA MET A 375 -24.90 -19.63 31.09
C MET A 375 -26.30 -20.25 31.17
N THR A 376 -26.62 -21.14 30.23
CA THR A 376 -27.89 -21.90 30.28
C THR A 376 -27.98 -22.78 31.50
N ALA A 377 -26.90 -23.47 31.88
CA ALA A 377 -26.85 -24.28 33.10
C ALA A 377 -26.98 -23.42 34.37
N ILE A 378 -26.32 -22.27 34.43
CA ILE A 378 -26.44 -21.34 35.56
C ILE A 378 -27.88 -20.81 35.70
N LYS A 379 -28.54 -20.44 34.62
CA LYS A 379 -29.94 -20.00 34.60
C LYS A 379 -30.89 -21.11 35.04
N ALA A 380 -30.53 -22.38 34.85
CA ALA A 380 -31.26 -23.54 35.34
C ALA A 380 -30.93 -23.91 36.80
N GLY A 381 -30.17 -23.10 37.54
CA GLY A 381 -29.84 -23.27 38.94
C GLY A 381 -28.58 -24.11 39.23
N VAL A 382 -27.79 -24.47 38.21
CA VAL A 382 -26.51 -25.19 38.41
C VAL A 382 -25.45 -24.21 38.89
N GLY A 383 -24.65 -24.58 39.87
CA GLY A 383 -23.51 -23.79 40.30
C GLY A 383 -22.49 -23.64 39.17
N ARG A 384 -21.91 -22.44 39.00
CA ARG A 384 -21.02 -22.10 37.90
C ARG A 384 -19.84 -23.06 37.76
N GLU A 385 -19.12 -23.34 38.85
CA GLU A 385 -17.95 -24.22 38.80
C GLU A 385 -18.33 -25.68 38.52
N THR A 386 -19.48 -26.13 39.04
CA THR A 386 -20.02 -27.48 38.77
C THR A 386 -20.35 -27.65 37.29
N ALA A 387 -21.03 -26.65 36.70
CA ALA A 387 -21.35 -26.69 35.27
C ALA A 387 -20.06 -26.59 34.42
N HIS A 388 -19.13 -25.73 34.80
CA HIS A 388 -17.86 -25.54 34.09
C HIS A 388 -17.03 -26.84 34.08
N GLU A 389 -16.88 -27.53 35.21
CA GLU A 389 -16.13 -28.79 35.28
C GLU A 389 -16.78 -29.91 34.46
N ALA A 390 -18.13 -29.99 34.45
CA ALA A 390 -18.84 -30.93 33.59
C ALA A 390 -18.59 -30.63 32.09
N ILE A 391 -18.72 -29.35 31.66
CA ILE A 391 -18.46 -28.94 30.28
C ILE A 391 -17.01 -29.23 29.90
N LYS A 392 -16.05 -28.85 30.73
CA LYS A 392 -14.61 -29.08 30.50
C LYS A 392 -14.30 -30.55 30.27
N ARG A 393 -14.77 -31.44 31.18
CA ARG A 393 -14.54 -32.88 31.09
C ARG A 393 -15.02 -33.46 29.77
N HIS A 394 -16.26 -33.13 29.37
CA HIS A 394 -16.85 -33.66 28.14
C HIS A 394 -16.24 -32.99 26.89
N ALA A 395 -16.01 -31.67 26.91
CA ALA A 395 -15.40 -30.96 25.79
C ALA A 395 -13.97 -31.47 25.48
N VAL A 396 -13.15 -31.68 26.51
CA VAL A 396 -11.79 -32.22 26.32
C VAL A 396 -11.88 -33.66 25.77
N ALA A 397 -12.72 -34.51 26.31
CA ALA A 397 -12.87 -35.90 25.86
C ALA A 397 -13.35 -35.97 24.39
N GLU A 398 -14.36 -35.17 24.03
CA GLU A 398 -14.86 -35.12 22.64
C GLU A 398 -13.83 -34.50 21.67
N ALA A 399 -13.12 -33.48 22.10
CA ALA A 399 -12.06 -32.88 21.28
C ALA A 399 -10.90 -33.85 21.01
N MET A 400 -10.52 -34.69 21.98
CA MET A 400 -9.56 -35.77 21.82
C MET A 400 -10.09 -36.87 20.90
N ALA A 401 -11.35 -37.30 21.11
CA ALA A 401 -12.00 -38.29 20.25
C ALA A 401 -12.05 -37.85 18.77
N MET A 402 -12.35 -36.56 18.55
CA MET A 402 -12.36 -35.97 17.21
C MET A 402 -10.97 -36.02 16.54
N ARG A 403 -9.91 -35.78 17.31
CA ARG A 403 -8.52 -35.78 16.79
C ARG A 403 -7.97 -37.21 16.60
N GLU A 404 -8.16 -38.08 17.56
CA GLU A 404 -7.58 -39.43 17.58
C GLU A 404 -8.36 -40.45 16.73
N ARG A 405 -9.67 -40.27 16.64
CA ARG A 405 -10.56 -41.25 15.99
C ARG A 405 -11.32 -40.69 14.80
N GLY A 406 -11.20 -39.41 14.50
CA GLY A 406 -11.92 -38.78 13.39
C GLY A 406 -13.42 -38.67 13.57
N THR A 407 -13.94 -38.87 14.80
CA THR A 407 -15.38 -38.85 15.08
C THR A 407 -15.96 -37.44 15.08
N ALA A 408 -17.19 -37.27 14.63
CA ALA A 408 -17.91 -36.01 14.83
C ALA A 408 -18.13 -35.73 16.33
N PRO A 409 -18.06 -34.48 16.79
CA PRO A 409 -18.23 -34.15 18.20
C PRO A 409 -19.68 -34.38 18.66
N ARG A 410 -19.84 -35.08 19.74
CA ARG A 410 -21.15 -35.41 20.37
C ARG A 410 -21.32 -34.67 21.70
N LEU A 411 -20.82 -33.47 21.84
CA LEU A 411 -20.79 -32.73 23.10
C LEU A 411 -22.21 -32.49 23.65
N ALA A 412 -23.18 -32.16 22.80
CA ALA A 412 -24.58 -31.96 23.21
C ALA A 412 -25.18 -33.20 23.83
N ASP A 413 -25.04 -34.38 23.20
CA ASP A 413 -25.49 -35.69 23.74
C ASP A 413 -24.77 -36.02 25.06
N LYS A 414 -23.46 -35.83 25.12
CA LYS A 414 -22.67 -36.12 26.33
C LYS A 414 -23.06 -35.25 27.51
N LEU A 415 -23.25 -33.95 27.29
CA LEU A 415 -23.71 -33.05 28.35
C LEU A 415 -25.13 -33.35 28.79
N ALA A 416 -26.05 -33.62 27.89
CA ALA A 416 -27.43 -33.98 28.26
C ALA A 416 -27.54 -35.26 29.12
N ARG A 417 -26.60 -36.20 28.97
CA ARG A 417 -26.51 -37.43 29.78
C ARG A 417 -25.72 -37.24 31.07
N ASP A 418 -25.02 -36.14 31.25
CA ASP A 418 -24.31 -35.86 32.49
C ASP A 418 -25.28 -35.62 33.63
N SER A 419 -24.95 -36.13 34.82
CA SER A 419 -25.84 -36.04 35.99
C SER A 419 -26.19 -34.62 36.38
N VAL A 420 -25.25 -33.69 36.21
CA VAL A 420 -25.43 -32.27 36.53
C VAL A 420 -26.45 -31.62 35.59
N PHE A 421 -26.32 -31.84 34.28
CA PHE A 421 -27.23 -31.27 33.27
C PHE A 421 -28.60 -31.95 33.30
N LYS A 422 -28.60 -33.27 33.49
CA LYS A 422 -29.85 -34.05 33.63
C LYS A 422 -30.68 -33.62 34.83
N ALA A 423 -30.03 -33.39 35.98
CA ALA A 423 -30.72 -32.92 37.20
C ALA A 423 -31.30 -31.50 37.02
N ALA A 424 -30.70 -30.67 36.20
CA ALA A 424 -31.18 -29.34 35.85
C ALA A 424 -32.23 -29.33 34.72
N GLY A 425 -32.65 -30.49 34.20
CA GLY A 425 -33.60 -30.59 33.11
C GLY A 425 -33.11 -30.10 31.73
N ILE A 426 -31.80 -30.02 31.55
CA ILE A 426 -31.21 -29.54 30.28
C ILE A 426 -31.08 -30.74 29.33
N THR A 427 -31.93 -30.77 28.32
CA THR A 427 -31.99 -31.82 27.32
C THR A 427 -31.01 -31.61 26.17
N GLU A 428 -30.75 -32.66 25.40
CA GLU A 428 -29.97 -32.60 24.17
C GLU A 428 -30.57 -31.59 23.16
N ASP A 429 -31.90 -31.60 23.01
CA ASP A 429 -32.61 -30.67 22.12
C ASP A 429 -32.45 -29.21 22.55
N ARG A 430 -32.40 -28.95 23.86
CA ARG A 430 -32.11 -27.62 24.39
C ARG A 430 -30.73 -27.15 23.99
N ILE A 431 -29.71 -27.99 24.10
CA ILE A 431 -28.34 -27.68 23.72
C ILE A 431 -28.23 -27.52 22.18
N LYS A 432 -28.85 -28.44 21.41
CA LYS A 432 -28.91 -28.32 19.94
C LYS A 432 -29.61 -27.04 19.48
N GLY A 433 -30.67 -26.63 20.19
CA GLY A 433 -31.35 -25.35 19.92
C GLY A 433 -30.43 -24.14 20.08
N ILE A 434 -29.53 -24.16 21.07
CA ILE A 434 -28.50 -23.12 21.24
C ILE A 434 -27.54 -23.09 20.01
N LEU A 435 -27.13 -24.27 19.53
CA LEU A 435 -26.19 -24.41 18.42
C LEU A 435 -26.82 -24.13 17.04
N ALA A 436 -28.14 -24.12 16.93
CA ALA A 436 -28.85 -23.95 15.66
C ALA A 436 -28.70 -22.52 15.09
N ASP A 437 -28.63 -21.52 15.95
CA ASP A 437 -28.44 -20.13 15.55
C ASP A 437 -26.94 -19.74 15.60
N LYS A 438 -26.24 -20.03 14.52
CA LYS A 438 -24.80 -19.71 14.38
C LYS A 438 -24.54 -18.21 14.44
N LYS A 439 -25.48 -17.37 13.96
CA LYS A 439 -25.34 -15.90 13.96
C LYS A 439 -25.39 -15.31 15.36
N HIS A 440 -26.00 -15.98 16.32
CA HIS A 440 -25.98 -15.55 17.72
C HIS A 440 -24.57 -15.38 18.30
N PHE A 441 -23.58 -16.13 17.79
CA PHE A 441 -22.23 -16.17 18.33
C PHE A 441 -21.26 -15.17 17.72
N VAL A 442 -21.68 -14.38 16.72
CA VAL A 442 -20.76 -13.46 16.03
C VAL A 442 -20.62 -12.10 16.72
N GLY A 443 -21.35 -11.86 17.82
CA GLY A 443 -21.31 -10.59 18.56
C GLY A 443 -21.63 -9.39 17.68
N ASN A 444 -20.84 -8.32 17.77
CA ASN A 444 -21.02 -7.08 17.02
C ASN A 444 -20.31 -7.09 15.64
N ALA A 445 -20.06 -8.26 15.05
CA ALA A 445 -19.30 -8.36 13.82
C ALA A 445 -19.95 -7.60 12.64
N ALA A 446 -21.27 -7.62 12.53
CA ALA A 446 -22.01 -6.89 11.49
C ALA A 446 -21.90 -5.37 11.69
N GLU A 447 -22.10 -4.90 12.90
CA GLU A 447 -21.94 -3.49 13.29
C GLU A 447 -20.51 -2.97 12.99
N GLN A 448 -19.49 -3.80 13.25
CA GLN A 448 -18.10 -3.45 12.96
C GLN A 448 -17.84 -3.28 11.46
N ILE A 449 -18.48 -4.06 10.59
CA ILE A 449 -18.40 -3.89 9.14
C ILE A 449 -18.96 -2.53 8.75
N GLU A 450 -20.15 -2.18 9.25
CA GLU A 450 -20.81 -0.89 8.96
C GLU A 450 -19.97 0.30 9.44
N GLN A 451 -19.43 0.21 10.65
CA GLN A 451 -18.58 1.28 11.21
C GLN A 451 -17.34 1.56 10.35
N VAL A 452 -16.63 0.52 9.88
CA VAL A 452 -15.45 0.70 9.03
C VAL A 452 -15.84 1.28 7.68
N THR A 453 -16.94 0.81 7.09
CA THR A 453 -17.46 1.33 5.82
C THR A 453 -17.81 2.82 5.94
N THR A 454 -18.50 3.21 7.02
CA THR A 454 -18.86 4.60 7.30
C THR A 454 -17.64 5.49 7.50
N LYS A 455 -16.61 5.01 8.21
CA LYS A 455 -15.34 5.74 8.37
C LYS A 455 -14.60 5.96 7.05
N ALA A 456 -14.67 5.00 6.14
CA ALA A 456 -13.98 5.06 4.86
C ALA A 456 -14.69 5.96 3.84
N ALA A 457 -16.01 6.13 3.94
CA ALA A 457 -16.83 6.84 2.96
C ALA A 457 -16.28 8.25 2.59
N PRO A 458 -15.92 9.13 3.54
CA PRO A 458 -15.41 10.47 3.19
C PRO A 458 -14.08 10.43 2.40
N LEU A 459 -13.26 9.42 2.60
CA LEU A 459 -12.04 9.20 1.83
C LEU A 459 -12.38 8.74 0.41
N LEU A 460 -13.25 7.74 0.29
CA LEU A 460 -13.68 7.20 -1.01
C LEU A 460 -14.38 8.26 -1.86
N ASP A 461 -15.20 9.12 -1.26
CA ASP A 461 -15.86 10.25 -1.95
C ASP A 461 -14.84 11.27 -2.47
N ARG A 462 -13.81 11.59 -1.68
CA ARG A 462 -12.74 12.52 -2.07
C ARG A 462 -11.86 11.98 -3.21
N TYR A 463 -11.69 10.67 -3.29
CA TYR A 463 -10.91 9.95 -4.29
C TYR A 463 -11.79 9.08 -5.20
N ALA A 464 -12.99 9.57 -5.57
CA ALA A 464 -13.99 8.76 -6.29
C ALA A 464 -13.47 8.19 -7.62
N GLN A 465 -12.63 8.95 -8.33
CA GLN A 465 -12.02 8.50 -9.58
C GLN A 465 -11.01 7.37 -9.33
N GLU A 466 -10.11 7.55 -8.36
CA GLU A 466 -9.09 6.56 -8.00
C GLU A 466 -9.72 5.31 -7.38
N ALA A 467 -10.78 5.48 -6.58
CA ALA A 467 -11.55 4.37 -6.01
C ALA A 467 -12.18 3.48 -7.09
N SER A 468 -12.50 4.02 -8.26
CA SER A 468 -13.08 3.27 -9.39
C SER A 468 -12.05 2.55 -10.25
N TYR A 469 -10.76 2.66 -9.92
CA TYR A 469 -9.71 1.98 -10.68
C TYR A 469 -9.84 0.46 -10.59
N GLU A 470 -9.72 -0.19 -11.73
CA GLU A 470 -9.70 -1.66 -11.86
C GLU A 470 -8.29 -2.11 -12.31
N PRO A 471 -7.82 -3.26 -11.82
CA PRO A 471 -6.47 -3.73 -12.14
C PRO A 471 -6.30 -4.07 -13.61
N GLY A 472 -5.10 -3.84 -14.12
CA GLY A 472 -4.67 -4.37 -15.41
C GLY A 472 -4.36 -5.87 -15.36
N ASP A 473 -4.09 -6.47 -16.52
CA ASP A 473 -3.62 -7.86 -16.58
C ASP A 473 -2.18 -7.93 -16.05
N ILE A 474 -1.96 -8.79 -15.04
CA ILE A 474 -0.63 -9.07 -14.48
C ILE A 474 -0.12 -10.39 -15.08
N LEU A 475 1.11 -10.36 -15.62
CA LEU A 475 1.78 -11.52 -16.21
C LEU A 475 2.23 -12.56 -15.15
#